data_dc803074795861bf5103f86e71640273
#
_entry.id   dc803074795861bf5103f86e71640273
#
_cell.length_a   1.000
_cell.length_b   1.000
_cell.length_c   1.000
_cell.angle_alpha   90.00
_cell.angle_beta   90.00
_cell.angle_gamma   90.00
#
_symmetry.space_group_name_H-M   'P 1'
#
loop_
_entity.id
_entity.type
_entity.pdbx_description
1 polymer ?
#
loop_
_entity_poly.entity_id
_entity_poly.type
_entity_poly.pdbx_seq_one_letter_code
_entity_poly.pdbx_strand_id
1 'polypeptide(L)'
;MNRNPALSDRRRKAAKAAPRPFVKVLAQAIEAHQADDLDTAERLYGQVLDMRMAQPDALHFLGVLSHQRGRSDEAVELIRAALQITPRHPDAHNNLGNIHKECGRLAEAEACYRRALECDPGHYNALGNLAVVLEARERLDDAFEAHTRLLQQAPNHARGHYMLGLFLRNHAQHIEHLEQSAECFRQAIRLDGRNVRALECLGVALYTLGRHDESAAVYREWLQREPDNPVPRHMLASCGAAAAPPRAADDYVRDVFDGFADSFDEQLLNNLGYRAPEVLIGALLEKLPAAAASLDVLDAGCGTGLCAPLIRSQARRLVGVDLSGGMVDKARARGGYDSLEVAELTDWLQRHPDQFDVVLSADTLVYFGELAPVLGAAHGALRPGGWVGFTLEAIEGDEDRAELTSSGRYRHSHRYVERVLHEAGFVDTGIAADSLRKEGGKPVTSWVVCARRSAGQPA
;
A
#
# COMPACT_ATOMS: atom_id res chain seq x y z
N MET A 1 17.99 -50.24 64.46
CA MET A 1 18.01 -49.70 63.11
C MET A 1 16.58 -49.72 62.52
N ASN A 2 15.79 -48.71 62.82
CA ASN A 2 14.41 -48.62 62.38
C ASN A 2 14.32 -47.57 61.34
N ARG A 3 14.09 -47.95 60.03
CA ARG A 3 13.70 -47.09 58.96
C ARG A 3 12.18 -46.96 59.04
N ASN A 4 11.72 -45.75 59.21
CA ASN A 4 10.32 -45.41 59.32
C ASN A 4 9.72 -45.29 57.84
N PRO A 5 8.77 -46.16 57.44
CA PRO A 5 8.22 -46.16 56.06
C PRO A 5 7.19 -45.06 55.77
N ALA A 6 6.90 -44.18 56.75
CA ALA A 6 5.76 -43.24 56.62
C ALA A 6 6.04 -41.91 55.90
N LEU A 7 7.28 -41.65 55.43
CA LEU A 7 7.66 -40.40 54.73
C LEU A 7 7.74 -40.52 53.19
N SER A 8 7.66 -41.73 52.64
CA SER A 8 7.69 -41.94 51.17
C SER A 8 6.33 -41.83 50.50
N ASP A 9 5.23 -41.93 51.23
CA ASP A 9 3.89 -41.98 50.62
C ASP A 9 3.18 -40.60 50.57
N ARG A 10 3.72 -39.58 51.25
CA ARG A 10 3.18 -38.22 51.21
C ARG A 10 3.64 -37.42 49.97
N ARG A 11 4.65 -37.87 49.21
CA ARG A 11 5.12 -37.25 47.96
C ARG A 11 4.46 -37.80 46.68
N ARG A 12 3.66 -38.84 46.75
CA ARG A 12 3.00 -39.46 45.59
C ARG A 12 1.51 -39.13 45.44
N LYS A 13 0.91 -38.35 46.32
CA LYS A 13 -0.45 -37.84 46.19
C LYS A 13 -0.48 -36.31 46.11
N ALA A 14 0.36 -35.70 45.27
CA ALA A 14 -0.05 -34.46 44.63
C ALA A 14 -1.08 -34.87 43.56
N ALA A 15 -2.30 -35.15 44.03
CA ALA A 15 -3.46 -35.30 43.15
C ALA A 15 -3.44 -34.08 42.22
N LYS A 16 -3.43 -34.28 40.89
CA LYS A 16 -3.78 -33.26 39.91
C LYS A 16 -5.12 -32.70 40.35
N ALA A 17 -5.11 -31.58 41.06
CA ALA A 17 -6.33 -30.86 41.37
C ALA A 17 -7.04 -30.62 40.08
N ALA A 18 -8.30 -31.01 39.98
CA ALA A 18 -9.11 -30.74 38.78
C ALA A 18 -8.99 -29.25 38.45
N PRO A 19 -8.75 -28.88 37.19
CA PRO A 19 -8.60 -27.49 36.83
C PRO A 19 -9.80 -26.72 37.32
N ARG A 20 -9.56 -25.57 37.97
CA ARG A 20 -10.63 -24.71 38.50
C ARG A 20 -11.61 -24.43 37.37
N PRO A 21 -12.93 -24.45 37.58
CA PRO A 21 -13.93 -24.37 36.49
C PRO A 21 -13.68 -23.24 35.49
N PHE A 22 -13.28 -22.06 35.97
CA PHE A 22 -12.96 -20.91 35.12
C PHE A 22 -11.77 -21.13 34.18
N VAL A 23 -10.77 -21.95 34.55
CA VAL A 23 -9.60 -22.23 33.69
C VAL A 23 -10.00 -22.98 32.43
N LYS A 24 -10.96 -23.90 32.55
CA LYS A 24 -11.48 -24.63 31.38
C LYS A 24 -12.27 -23.70 30.48
N VAL A 25 -13.11 -22.83 31.03
CA VAL A 25 -13.90 -21.86 30.26
C VAL A 25 -12.98 -20.84 29.59
N LEU A 26 -11.94 -20.37 30.29
CA LEU A 26 -10.94 -19.45 29.69
C LEU A 26 -10.20 -20.08 28.50
N ALA A 27 -9.80 -21.36 28.63
CA ALA A 27 -9.16 -22.07 27.51
C ALA A 27 -10.10 -22.19 26.30
N GLN A 28 -11.37 -22.50 26.52
CA GLN A 28 -12.39 -22.53 25.46
C GLN A 28 -12.64 -21.15 24.84
N ALA A 29 -12.60 -20.09 25.64
CA ALA A 29 -12.74 -18.72 25.15
C ALA A 29 -11.57 -18.34 24.22
N ILE A 30 -10.34 -18.68 24.60
CA ILE A 30 -9.13 -18.44 23.79
C ILE A 30 -9.20 -19.25 22.48
N GLU A 31 -9.63 -20.51 22.54
CA GLU A 31 -9.78 -21.38 21.38
C GLU A 31 -10.84 -20.83 20.39
N ALA A 32 -11.99 -20.37 20.89
CA ALA A 32 -13.01 -19.72 20.08
C ALA A 32 -12.49 -18.42 19.44
N HIS A 33 -11.75 -17.62 20.20
CA HIS A 33 -11.15 -16.39 19.71
C HIS A 33 -10.11 -16.65 18.60
N GLN A 34 -9.27 -17.68 18.74
CA GLN A 34 -8.31 -18.10 17.71
C GLN A 34 -8.99 -18.67 16.46
N ALA A 35 -10.19 -19.24 16.61
CA ALA A 35 -11.02 -19.72 15.51
C ALA A 35 -11.89 -18.62 14.85
N ASP A 36 -11.70 -17.36 15.24
CA ASP A 36 -12.47 -16.19 14.78
C ASP A 36 -13.98 -16.25 15.13
N ASP A 37 -14.37 -17.14 16.08
CA ASP A 37 -15.72 -17.17 16.64
C ASP A 37 -15.84 -16.15 17.78
N LEU A 38 -15.90 -14.87 17.39
CA LEU A 38 -15.87 -13.75 18.32
C LEU A 38 -17.08 -13.70 19.24
N ASP A 39 -18.27 -14.18 18.80
CA ASP A 39 -19.47 -14.19 19.63
C ASP A 39 -19.37 -15.21 20.76
N THR A 40 -18.90 -16.42 20.43
CA THR A 40 -18.65 -17.45 21.46
C THR A 40 -17.52 -17.03 22.39
N ALA A 41 -16.44 -16.43 21.88
CA ALA A 41 -15.32 -15.97 22.69
C ALA A 41 -15.76 -14.89 23.69
N GLU A 42 -16.50 -13.87 23.25
CA GLU A 42 -16.98 -12.78 24.12
C GLU A 42 -17.87 -13.30 25.25
N ARG A 43 -18.82 -14.18 24.90
CA ARG A 43 -19.70 -14.82 25.90
C ARG A 43 -18.93 -15.65 26.92
N LEU A 44 -17.90 -16.39 26.47
CA LEU A 44 -17.09 -17.23 27.36
C LEU A 44 -16.16 -16.39 28.23
N TYR A 45 -15.55 -15.31 27.72
CA TYR A 45 -14.79 -14.36 28.55
C TYR A 45 -15.70 -13.71 29.61
N GLY A 46 -16.92 -13.32 29.26
CA GLY A 46 -17.91 -12.84 30.21
C GLY A 46 -18.20 -13.86 31.30
N GLN A 47 -18.44 -15.13 30.96
CA GLN A 47 -18.64 -16.21 31.94
C GLN A 47 -17.44 -16.40 32.87
N VAL A 48 -16.20 -16.25 32.39
CA VAL A 48 -15.00 -16.30 33.22
C VAL A 48 -15.01 -15.16 34.22
N LEU A 49 -15.39 -13.96 33.80
CA LEU A 49 -15.45 -12.76 34.66
C LEU A 49 -16.58 -12.86 35.69
N ASP A 50 -17.73 -13.48 35.34
CA ASP A 50 -18.81 -13.79 36.29
C ASP A 50 -18.36 -14.77 37.38
N MET A 51 -17.55 -15.77 37.03
CA MET A 51 -17.00 -16.73 37.96
C MET A 51 -15.87 -16.13 38.81
N ARG A 52 -15.15 -15.15 38.24
CA ARG A 52 -13.99 -14.51 38.86
C ARG A 52 -13.75 -13.12 38.27
N MET A 53 -14.39 -12.10 38.85
CA MET A 53 -14.36 -10.71 38.39
C MET A 53 -12.95 -10.13 38.15
N ALA A 54 -11.93 -10.62 38.83
CA ALA A 54 -10.55 -10.15 38.73
C ALA A 54 -9.63 -11.17 38.04
N GLN A 55 -10.06 -11.73 36.89
CA GLN A 55 -9.21 -12.62 36.07
C GLN A 55 -8.50 -11.83 34.98
N PRO A 56 -7.15 -11.57 35.12
CA PRO A 56 -6.45 -10.64 34.22
C PRO A 56 -6.39 -11.11 32.77
N ASP A 57 -6.23 -12.42 32.51
CA ASP A 57 -6.18 -12.93 31.13
C ASP A 57 -7.54 -12.78 30.43
N ALA A 58 -8.65 -12.99 31.15
CA ALA A 58 -9.98 -12.80 30.58
C ALA A 58 -10.24 -11.31 30.23
N LEU A 59 -9.87 -10.39 31.13
CA LEU A 59 -9.95 -8.95 30.88
C LEU A 59 -9.06 -8.54 29.69
N HIS A 60 -7.83 -9.04 29.63
CA HIS A 60 -6.88 -8.75 28.56
C HIS A 60 -7.41 -9.21 27.19
N PHE A 61 -7.80 -10.48 27.05
CA PHE A 61 -8.27 -11.02 25.78
C PHE A 61 -9.64 -10.48 25.39
N LEU A 62 -10.55 -10.20 26.34
CA LEU A 62 -11.80 -9.50 26.05
C LEU A 62 -11.53 -8.08 25.53
N GLY A 63 -10.52 -7.39 26.08
CA GLY A 63 -10.08 -6.11 25.55
C GLY A 63 -9.60 -6.21 24.10
N VAL A 64 -8.78 -7.20 23.76
CA VAL A 64 -8.33 -7.45 22.37
C VAL A 64 -9.54 -7.68 21.45
N LEU A 65 -10.49 -8.52 21.87
CA LEU A 65 -11.71 -8.79 21.13
C LEU A 65 -12.59 -7.55 20.95
N SER A 66 -12.75 -6.72 21.99
CA SER A 66 -13.51 -5.47 21.91
C SER A 66 -12.93 -4.52 20.87
N HIS A 67 -11.59 -4.46 20.78
CA HIS A 67 -10.92 -3.67 19.74
C HIS A 67 -11.18 -4.21 18.33
N GLN A 68 -11.09 -5.53 18.12
CA GLN A 68 -11.43 -6.18 16.84
C GLN A 68 -12.86 -5.87 16.39
N ARG A 69 -13.77 -5.63 17.34
CA ARG A 69 -15.16 -5.20 17.09
C ARG A 69 -15.34 -3.68 16.99
N GLY A 70 -14.26 -2.91 16.89
CA GLY A 70 -14.30 -1.46 16.76
C GLY A 70 -14.54 -0.70 18.07
N ARG A 71 -14.60 -1.39 19.22
CA ARG A 71 -14.80 -0.77 20.54
C ARG A 71 -13.47 -0.49 21.23
N SER A 72 -12.64 0.38 20.63
CA SER A 72 -11.25 0.61 21.06
C SER A 72 -11.13 1.23 22.44
N ASP A 73 -12.03 2.12 22.84
CA ASP A 73 -11.97 2.75 24.16
C ASP A 73 -12.32 1.75 25.28
N GLU A 74 -13.32 0.90 25.06
CA GLU A 74 -13.64 -0.22 25.96
C GLU A 74 -12.45 -1.17 26.08
N ALA A 75 -11.79 -1.48 24.99
CA ALA A 75 -10.60 -2.34 24.96
C ALA A 75 -9.46 -1.79 25.83
N VAL A 76 -9.20 -0.48 25.73
CA VAL A 76 -8.19 0.19 26.57
C VAL A 76 -8.51 0.05 28.05
N GLU A 77 -9.77 0.27 28.45
CA GLU A 77 -10.18 0.16 29.86
C GLU A 77 -10.06 -1.28 30.38
N LEU A 78 -10.48 -2.28 29.59
CA LEU A 78 -10.37 -3.69 29.95
C LEU A 78 -8.90 -4.13 30.14
N ILE A 79 -8.02 -3.75 29.21
CA ILE A 79 -6.59 -4.12 29.34
C ILE A 79 -5.94 -3.36 30.48
N ARG A 80 -6.29 -2.10 30.72
CA ARG A 80 -5.83 -1.37 31.92
C ARG A 80 -6.28 -2.03 33.21
N ALA A 81 -7.52 -2.50 33.29
CA ALA A 81 -7.99 -3.27 34.45
C ALA A 81 -7.19 -4.56 34.63
N ALA A 82 -6.86 -5.28 33.57
CA ALA A 82 -5.98 -6.45 33.63
C ALA A 82 -4.59 -6.10 34.18
N LEU A 83 -4.01 -4.98 33.72
CA LEU A 83 -2.70 -4.49 34.14
C LEU A 83 -2.68 -3.95 35.58
N GLN A 84 -3.81 -3.46 36.11
CA GLN A 84 -3.93 -3.12 37.54
C GLN A 84 -3.79 -4.37 38.46
N ILE A 85 -4.28 -5.52 37.97
CA ILE A 85 -4.19 -6.79 38.69
C ILE A 85 -2.81 -7.43 38.50
N THR A 86 -2.30 -7.40 37.25
CA THR A 86 -1.01 -7.98 36.88
C THR A 86 -0.15 -6.94 36.14
N PRO A 87 0.55 -6.04 36.87
CA PRO A 87 1.31 -4.94 36.29
C PRO A 87 2.49 -5.40 35.41
N ARG A 88 3.03 -6.58 35.63
CA ARG A 88 4.13 -7.17 34.85
C ARG A 88 3.63 -8.22 33.86
N HIS A 89 2.76 -7.81 32.95
CA HIS A 89 2.21 -8.65 31.90
C HIS A 89 2.66 -8.10 30.52
N PRO A 90 3.75 -8.64 29.92
CA PRO A 90 4.34 -8.07 28.70
C PRO A 90 3.37 -8.10 27.51
N ASP A 91 2.64 -9.22 27.30
CA ASP A 91 1.66 -9.30 26.20
C ASP A 91 0.52 -8.29 26.35
N ALA A 92 0.03 -8.04 27.57
CA ALA A 92 -1.03 -7.05 27.78
C ALA A 92 -0.54 -5.62 27.49
N HIS A 93 0.70 -5.30 27.91
CA HIS A 93 1.31 -4.02 27.52
C HIS A 93 1.52 -3.91 26.02
N ASN A 94 2.01 -4.97 25.35
CA ASN A 94 2.17 -4.98 23.89
C ASN A 94 0.83 -4.79 23.17
N ASN A 95 -0.22 -5.50 23.57
CA ASN A 95 -1.54 -5.37 22.93
C ASN A 95 -2.20 -4.02 23.19
N LEU A 96 -2.03 -3.43 24.37
CA LEU A 96 -2.44 -2.05 24.64
C LEU A 96 -1.70 -1.06 23.71
N GLY A 97 -0.41 -1.30 23.47
CA GLY A 97 0.40 -0.55 22.52
C GLY A 97 -0.15 -0.67 21.09
N ASN A 98 -0.55 -1.87 20.66
CA ASN A 98 -1.15 -2.09 19.34
C ASN A 98 -2.44 -1.27 19.17
N ILE A 99 -3.33 -1.31 20.16
CA ILE A 99 -4.57 -0.53 20.14
C ILE A 99 -4.29 0.97 20.05
N HIS A 100 -3.34 1.48 20.85
CA HIS A 100 -2.96 2.89 20.79
C HIS A 100 -2.38 3.25 19.43
N LYS A 101 -1.52 2.41 18.85
CA LYS A 101 -0.95 2.62 17.52
C LYS A 101 -2.04 2.69 16.43
N GLU A 102 -2.99 1.76 16.41
CA GLU A 102 -4.08 1.72 15.44
C GLU A 102 -5.05 2.90 15.59
N CYS A 103 -5.16 3.45 16.80
CA CYS A 103 -5.88 4.71 17.06
C CYS A 103 -5.06 5.97 16.79
N GLY A 104 -3.84 5.89 16.21
CA GLY A 104 -2.98 7.04 15.94
C GLY A 104 -2.28 7.64 17.17
N ARG A 105 -2.44 7.06 18.35
CA ARG A 105 -1.86 7.52 19.63
C ARG A 105 -0.43 6.97 19.79
N LEU A 106 0.49 7.47 18.94
CA LEU A 106 1.83 6.91 18.81
C LEU A 106 2.70 7.05 20.08
N ALA A 107 2.51 8.13 20.86
CA ALA A 107 3.28 8.33 22.10
C ALA A 107 2.88 7.33 23.18
N GLU A 108 1.59 7.07 23.33
CA GLU A 108 1.05 6.06 24.24
C GLU A 108 1.44 4.65 23.82
N ALA A 109 1.43 4.37 22.53
CA ALA A 109 1.88 3.09 21.97
C ALA A 109 3.34 2.82 22.32
N GLU A 110 4.24 3.80 22.10
CA GLU A 110 5.65 3.72 22.48
C GLU A 110 5.83 3.43 23.97
N ALA A 111 5.11 4.15 24.84
CA ALA A 111 5.18 3.93 26.26
C ALA A 111 4.76 2.49 26.65
N CYS A 112 3.71 1.97 26.02
CA CYS A 112 3.23 0.61 26.27
C CYS A 112 4.26 -0.45 25.82
N TYR A 113 4.86 -0.31 24.63
CA TYR A 113 5.88 -1.26 24.16
C TYR A 113 7.14 -1.23 25.03
N ARG A 114 7.57 -0.05 25.50
CA ARG A 114 8.67 0.04 26.47
C ARG A 114 8.35 -0.65 27.79
N ARG A 115 7.11 -0.52 28.29
CA ARG A 115 6.66 -1.26 29.46
C ARG A 115 6.66 -2.77 29.25
N ALA A 116 6.24 -3.24 28.08
CA ALA A 116 6.36 -4.66 27.73
C ALA A 116 7.82 -5.14 27.80
N LEU A 117 8.76 -4.35 27.27
CA LEU A 117 10.20 -4.65 27.28
C LEU A 117 10.86 -4.51 28.67
N GLU A 118 10.34 -3.67 29.55
CA GLU A 118 10.74 -3.63 30.97
C GLU A 118 10.28 -4.89 31.70
N CYS A 119 9.16 -5.48 31.32
CA CYS A 119 8.66 -6.74 31.89
C CYS A 119 9.40 -7.95 31.34
N ASP A 120 9.62 -7.98 30.04
CA ASP A 120 10.34 -9.01 29.30
C ASP A 120 11.22 -8.36 28.22
N PRO A 121 12.55 -8.19 28.48
CA PRO A 121 13.49 -7.62 27.52
C PRO A 121 13.62 -8.41 26.22
N GLY A 122 13.22 -9.69 26.21
CA GLY A 122 13.22 -10.59 25.06
C GLY A 122 11.92 -10.61 24.26
N HIS A 123 10.95 -9.75 24.57
CA HIS A 123 9.66 -9.72 23.90
C HIS A 123 9.78 -9.16 22.47
N TYR A 124 10.13 -10.03 21.50
CA TYR A 124 10.44 -9.64 20.11
C TYR A 124 9.28 -8.94 19.37
N ASN A 125 8.01 -9.29 19.69
CA ASN A 125 6.87 -8.56 19.11
C ASN A 125 6.84 -7.10 19.57
N ALA A 126 7.12 -6.82 20.84
CA ALA A 126 7.18 -5.46 21.35
C ALA A 126 8.38 -4.69 20.77
N LEU A 127 9.53 -5.34 20.54
CA LEU A 127 10.68 -4.72 19.86
C LEU A 127 10.31 -4.32 18.42
N GLY A 128 9.70 -5.22 17.66
CA GLY A 128 9.29 -4.94 16.29
C GLY A 128 8.22 -3.83 16.20
N ASN A 129 7.24 -3.86 17.09
CA ASN A 129 6.19 -2.85 17.15
C ASN A 129 6.73 -1.48 17.60
N LEU A 130 7.68 -1.47 18.55
CA LEU A 130 8.37 -0.26 19.00
C LEU A 130 9.14 0.38 17.83
N ALA A 131 9.88 -0.42 17.06
CA ALA A 131 10.62 0.07 15.90
C ALA A 131 9.70 0.78 14.90
N VAL A 132 8.55 0.19 14.57
CA VAL A 132 7.55 0.79 13.65
C VAL A 132 7.01 2.12 14.20
N VAL A 133 6.73 2.20 15.50
CA VAL A 133 6.23 3.45 16.10
C VAL A 133 7.32 4.52 16.16
N LEU A 134 8.56 4.14 16.41
CA LEU A 134 9.69 5.07 16.39
C LEU A 134 9.94 5.62 14.99
N GLU A 135 9.84 4.76 13.94
CA GLU A 135 9.89 5.17 12.53
C GLU A 135 8.79 6.18 12.22
N ALA A 136 7.52 5.88 12.59
CA ALA A 136 6.38 6.77 12.38
C ALA A 136 6.49 8.11 13.15
N ARG A 137 7.34 8.17 14.18
CA ARG A 137 7.68 9.39 14.95
C ARG A 137 8.97 10.04 14.48
N GLU A 138 9.50 9.65 13.32
CA GLU A 138 10.73 10.18 12.71
C GLU A 138 12.00 10.01 13.59
N ARG A 139 11.97 9.07 14.55
CA ARG A 139 13.10 8.72 15.41
C ARG A 139 13.88 7.56 14.81
N LEU A 140 14.53 7.83 13.68
CA LEU A 140 15.09 6.80 12.80
C LEU A 140 16.24 6.00 13.45
N ASP A 141 17.12 6.67 14.22
CA ASP A 141 18.22 5.99 14.91
C ASP A 141 17.71 5.00 15.97
N ASP A 142 16.72 5.42 16.75
CA ASP A 142 16.10 4.56 17.76
C ASP A 142 15.33 3.40 17.11
N ALA A 143 14.68 3.63 15.96
CA ALA A 143 13.99 2.58 15.20
C ALA A 143 14.99 1.53 14.68
N PHE A 144 16.11 1.97 14.13
CA PHE A 144 17.18 1.08 13.67
C PHE A 144 17.77 0.26 14.81
N GLU A 145 18.02 0.88 15.96
CA GLU A 145 18.48 0.17 17.17
C GLU A 145 17.48 -0.91 17.61
N ALA A 146 16.17 -0.58 17.62
CA ALA A 146 15.13 -1.53 18.01
C ALA A 146 15.06 -2.72 17.04
N HIS A 147 15.13 -2.50 15.73
CA HIS A 147 15.21 -3.57 14.72
C HIS A 147 16.45 -4.44 14.91
N THR A 148 17.60 -3.82 15.11
CA THR A 148 18.88 -4.53 15.30
C THR A 148 18.84 -5.37 16.56
N ARG A 149 18.35 -4.83 17.68
CA ARG A 149 18.18 -5.55 18.94
C ARG A 149 17.25 -6.75 18.81
N LEU A 150 16.14 -6.61 18.06
CA LEU A 150 15.24 -7.72 17.76
C LEU A 150 15.99 -8.87 17.11
N LEU A 151 16.77 -8.60 16.07
CA LEU A 151 17.49 -9.64 15.33
C LEU A 151 18.70 -10.20 16.10
N GLN A 152 19.31 -9.44 17.00
CA GLN A 152 20.32 -9.96 17.93
C GLN A 152 19.72 -10.98 18.91
N GLN A 153 18.49 -10.75 19.36
CA GLN A 153 17.80 -11.66 20.29
C GLN A 153 17.10 -12.83 19.59
N ALA A 154 16.60 -12.60 18.39
CA ALA A 154 15.89 -13.60 17.57
C ALA A 154 16.45 -13.62 16.13
N PRO A 155 17.65 -14.18 15.89
CA PRO A 155 18.30 -14.17 14.58
C PRO A 155 17.50 -14.87 13.47
N ASN A 156 16.62 -15.79 13.84
CA ASN A 156 15.78 -16.54 12.91
C ASN A 156 14.34 -15.98 12.83
N HIS A 157 14.11 -14.72 13.17
CA HIS A 157 12.81 -14.09 13.14
C HIS A 157 12.54 -13.52 11.72
N ALA A 158 11.87 -14.30 10.86
CA ALA A 158 11.62 -13.94 9.46
C ALA A 158 10.99 -12.55 9.28
N ARG A 159 9.94 -12.25 10.07
CA ARG A 159 9.28 -10.93 10.04
C ARG A 159 10.22 -9.81 10.46
N GLY A 160 11.12 -10.04 11.41
CA GLY A 160 12.11 -9.04 11.85
C GLY A 160 13.08 -8.67 10.73
N HIS A 161 13.58 -9.67 10.01
CA HIS A 161 14.40 -9.42 8.81
C HIS A 161 13.62 -8.65 7.74
N TYR A 162 12.38 -9.03 7.46
CA TYR A 162 11.54 -8.31 6.51
C TYR A 162 11.34 -6.84 6.90
N MET A 163 11.02 -6.57 8.16
CA MET A 163 10.79 -5.20 8.67
C MET A 163 12.05 -4.34 8.65
N LEU A 164 13.23 -4.90 9.05
CA LEU A 164 14.50 -4.19 8.93
C LEU A 164 14.83 -3.92 7.45
N GLY A 165 14.57 -4.87 6.56
CA GLY A 165 14.72 -4.69 5.12
C GLY A 165 13.89 -3.52 4.59
N LEU A 166 12.62 -3.41 4.98
CA LEU A 166 11.75 -2.29 4.63
C LEU A 166 12.29 -0.96 5.16
N PHE A 167 12.66 -0.91 6.44
CA PHE A 167 13.23 0.27 7.07
C PHE A 167 14.47 0.77 6.31
N LEU A 168 15.43 -0.11 6.06
CA LEU A 168 16.66 0.23 5.33
C LEU A 168 16.38 0.72 3.91
N ARG A 169 15.41 0.11 3.21
CA ARG A 169 15.02 0.54 1.86
C ARG A 169 14.37 1.93 1.87
N ASN A 170 13.45 2.16 2.79
CA ASN A 170 12.67 3.41 2.86
C ASN A 170 13.54 4.60 3.27
N HIS A 171 14.59 4.37 4.06
CA HIS A 171 15.50 5.41 4.58
C HIS A 171 16.91 5.31 3.99
N ALA A 172 17.05 4.67 2.81
CA ALA A 172 18.35 4.52 2.15
C ALA A 172 18.92 5.87 1.73
N GLN A 173 19.96 6.32 2.43
CA GLN A 173 20.76 7.50 2.05
C GLN A 173 21.98 7.12 1.20
N HIS A 174 22.43 5.86 1.32
CA HIS A 174 23.60 5.30 0.66
C HIS A 174 23.26 3.93 0.07
N ILE A 175 24.07 3.52 -0.93
CA ILE A 175 23.89 2.23 -1.62
C ILE A 175 24.04 1.03 -0.68
N GLU A 176 24.88 1.16 0.35
CA GLU A 176 25.11 0.15 1.37
C GLU A 176 23.83 -0.19 2.13
N HIS A 177 22.93 0.77 2.35
CA HIS A 177 21.62 0.51 2.98
C HIS A 177 20.72 -0.35 2.10
N LEU A 178 20.76 -0.15 0.77
CA LEU A 178 20.03 -0.98 -0.17
C LEU A 178 20.60 -2.40 -0.26
N GLU A 179 21.93 -2.56 -0.19
CA GLU A 179 22.57 -3.87 -0.14
C GLU A 179 22.18 -4.64 1.14
N GLN A 180 22.21 -3.97 2.29
CA GLN A 180 21.76 -4.55 3.56
C GLN A 180 20.29 -4.88 3.54
N SER A 181 19.45 -4.02 2.93
CA SER A 181 18.02 -4.28 2.75
C SER A 181 17.78 -5.55 1.92
N ALA A 182 18.50 -5.70 0.79
CA ALA A 182 18.39 -6.89 -0.04
C ALA A 182 18.80 -8.16 0.72
N GLU A 183 19.85 -8.11 1.55
CA GLU A 183 20.23 -9.26 2.38
C GLU A 183 19.20 -9.57 3.45
N CYS A 184 18.59 -8.56 4.06
CA CYS A 184 17.50 -8.75 5.01
C CYS A 184 16.29 -9.44 4.34
N PHE A 185 15.91 -9.06 3.14
CA PHE A 185 14.82 -9.73 2.40
C PHE A 185 15.19 -11.18 2.03
N ARG A 186 16.45 -11.45 1.63
CA ARG A 186 16.92 -12.82 1.39
C ARG A 186 16.81 -13.69 2.65
N GLN A 187 17.18 -13.14 3.81
CA GLN A 187 17.03 -13.86 5.08
C GLN A 187 15.56 -14.12 5.42
N ALA A 188 14.69 -13.13 5.23
CA ALA A 188 13.26 -13.29 5.44
C ALA A 188 12.68 -14.43 4.58
N ILE A 189 13.05 -14.49 3.28
CA ILE A 189 12.62 -15.53 2.34
C ILE A 189 13.18 -16.91 2.73
N ARG A 190 14.45 -17.00 3.15
CA ARG A 190 15.05 -18.26 3.62
C ARG A 190 14.33 -18.82 4.84
N LEU A 191 13.92 -17.96 5.77
CA LEU A 191 13.26 -18.34 7.02
C LEU A 191 11.76 -18.61 6.85
N ASP A 192 11.10 -17.86 6.00
CA ASP A 192 9.70 -18.05 5.62
C ASP A 192 9.54 -17.96 4.09
N GLY A 193 9.64 -19.11 3.46
CA GLY A 193 9.49 -19.25 2.01
C GLY A 193 8.13 -18.82 1.48
N ARG A 194 7.12 -18.58 2.30
CA ARG A 194 5.79 -18.10 1.88
C ARG A 194 5.66 -16.59 1.83
N ASN A 195 6.69 -15.86 2.25
CA ASN A 195 6.65 -14.40 2.26
C ASN A 195 6.87 -13.83 0.83
N VAL A 196 5.80 -13.78 0.06
CA VAL A 196 5.78 -13.26 -1.32
C VAL A 196 6.16 -11.77 -1.37
N ARG A 197 5.74 -10.99 -0.37
CA ARG A 197 6.10 -9.57 -0.29
C ARG A 197 7.60 -9.34 -0.13
N ALA A 198 8.31 -10.28 0.51
CA ALA A 198 9.76 -10.20 0.59
C ALA A 198 10.43 -10.46 -0.77
N LEU A 199 9.85 -11.33 -1.63
CA LEU A 199 10.33 -11.51 -3.01
C LEU A 199 10.16 -10.24 -3.85
N GLU A 200 9.00 -9.61 -3.78
CA GLU A 200 8.74 -8.32 -4.43
C GLU A 200 9.78 -7.27 -4.00
N CYS A 201 9.92 -7.06 -2.69
CA CYS A 201 10.86 -6.09 -2.14
C CYS A 201 12.31 -6.37 -2.52
N LEU A 202 12.71 -7.65 -2.53
CA LEU A 202 14.05 -8.06 -2.95
C LEU A 202 14.27 -7.79 -4.44
N GLY A 203 13.30 -8.10 -5.29
CA GLY A 203 13.36 -7.83 -6.72
C GLY A 203 13.58 -6.34 -7.01
N VAL A 204 12.79 -5.48 -6.37
CA VAL A 204 12.92 -4.02 -6.49
C VAL A 204 14.27 -3.52 -5.96
N ALA A 205 14.72 -3.99 -4.80
CA ALA A 205 16.02 -3.59 -4.23
C ALA A 205 17.19 -3.96 -5.15
N LEU A 206 17.19 -5.18 -5.69
CA LEU A 206 18.22 -5.65 -6.63
C LEU A 206 18.20 -4.87 -7.94
N TYR A 207 17.01 -4.55 -8.46
CA TYR A 207 16.91 -3.71 -9.65
C TYR A 207 17.52 -2.31 -9.40
N THR A 208 17.16 -1.67 -8.28
CA THR A 208 17.70 -0.35 -7.90
C THR A 208 19.22 -0.36 -7.72
N LEU A 209 19.79 -1.50 -7.31
CA LEU A 209 21.23 -1.74 -7.24
C LEU A 209 21.89 -1.99 -8.62
N GLY A 210 21.13 -1.98 -9.71
CA GLY A 210 21.61 -2.33 -11.05
C GLY A 210 21.86 -3.84 -11.27
N ARG A 211 21.43 -4.71 -10.34
CA ARG A 211 21.61 -6.15 -10.36
C ARG A 211 20.43 -6.83 -11.07
N HIS A 212 20.20 -6.45 -12.33
CA HIS A 212 19.01 -6.81 -13.10
C HIS A 212 18.83 -8.32 -13.29
N ASP A 213 19.92 -9.07 -13.51
CA ASP A 213 19.85 -10.54 -13.66
C ASP A 213 19.38 -11.22 -12.37
N GLU A 214 19.85 -10.75 -11.21
CA GLU A 214 19.43 -11.30 -9.92
C GLU A 214 17.99 -10.91 -9.60
N SER A 215 17.59 -9.67 -9.91
CA SER A 215 16.21 -9.23 -9.81
C SER A 215 15.27 -10.12 -10.65
N ALA A 216 15.64 -10.37 -11.91
CA ALA A 216 14.90 -11.27 -12.79
C ALA A 216 14.82 -12.71 -12.24
N ALA A 217 15.88 -13.21 -11.60
CA ALA A 217 15.86 -14.53 -10.98
C ALA A 217 14.85 -14.60 -9.82
N VAL A 218 14.76 -13.54 -9.00
CA VAL A 218 13.79 -13.43 -7.91
C VAL A 218 12.36 -13.41 -8.46
N TYR A 219 12.06 -12.64 -9.51
CA TYR A 219 10.73 -12.61 -10.11
C TYR A 219 10.35 -13.94 -10.78
N ARG A 220 11.32 -14.68 -11.37
CA ARG A 220 11.08 -16.05 -11.87
C ARG A 220 10.75 -17.00 -10.72
N GLU A 221 11.44 -16.90 -9.59
CA GLU A 221 11.13 -17.69 -8.39
C GLU A 221 9.74 -17.37 -7.86
N TRP A 222 9.35 -16.10 -7.82
CA TRP A 222 7.99 -15.70 -7.43
C TRP A 222 6.94 -16.27 -8.39
N LEU A 223 7.15 -16.15 -9.70
CA LEU A 223 6.24 -16.69 -10.72
C LEU A 223 6.12 -18.22 -10.67
N GLN A 224 7.18 -18.94 -10.24
CA GLN A 224 7.08 -20.40 -10.01
C GLN A 224 6.17 -20.74 -8.83
N ARG A 225 6.09 -19.88 -7.83
CA ARG A 225 5.21 -20.06 -6.65
C ARG A 225 3.78 -19.66 -6.93
N GLU A 226 3.60 -18.61 -7.72
CA GLU A 226 2.31 -18.04 -8.10
C GLU A 226 2.26 -17.87 -9.63
N PRO A 227 2.01 -18.95 -10.40
CA PRO A 227 2.09 -18.91 -11.87
C PRO A 227 1.12 -17.93 -12.54
N ASP A 228 -0.02 -17.71 -11.91
CA ASP A 228 -1.08 -16.82 -12.42
C ASP A 228 -0.94 -15.37 -11.96
N ASN A 229 0.04 -15.08 -11.09
CA ASN A 229 0.24 -13.71 -10.59
C ASN A 229 0.80 -12.80 -11.71
N PRO A 230 0.08 -11.72 -12.07
CA PRO A 230 0.51 -10.82 -13.14
C PRO A 230 1.72 -9.95 -12.75
N VAL A 231 1.91 -9.67 -11.44
CA VAL A 231 2.96 -8.76 -10.96
C VAL A 231 4.37 -9.24 -11.31
N PRO A 232 4.81 -10.46 -10.94
CA PRO A 232 6.16 -10.91 -11.28
C PRO A 232 6.36 -11.06 -12.80
N ARG A 233 5.31 -11.35 -13.57
CA ARG A 233 5.36 -11.42 -15.04
C ARG A 233 5.67 -10.04 -15.64
N HIS A 234 5.01 -9.00 -15.18
CA HIS A 234 5.26 -7.63 -15.61
C HIS A 234 6.66 -7.15 -15.18
N MET A 235 7.06 -7.45 -13.95
CA MET A 235 8.36 -7.06 -13.40
C MET A 235 9.54 -7.78 -14.08
N LEU A 236 9.36 -8.99 -14.61
CA LEU A 236 10.37 -9.65 -15.45
C LEU A 236 10.68 -8.85 -16.73
N ALA A 237 9.67 -8.26 -17.34
CA ALA A 237 9.87 -7.39 -18.49
C ALA A 237 10.63 -6.12 -18.12
N SER A 238 10.39 -5.55 -16.95
CA SER A 238 11.12 -4.37 -16.45
C SER A 238 12.62 -4.62 -16.26
N CYS A 239 13.00 -5.88 -15.95
CA CYS A 239 14.41 -6.29 -15.84
C CYS A 239 15.08 -6.59 -17.20
N GLY A 240 14.38 -6.42 -18.32
CA GLY A 240 14.87 -6.82 -19.64
C GLY A 240 14.95 -8.34 -19.86
N ALA A 241 14.39 -9.14 -18.96
CA ALA A 241 14.39 -10.59 -19.03
C ALA A 241 13.22 -11.15 -19.88
N ALA A 242 12.32 -10.30 -20.31
CA ALA A 242 11.25 -10.53 -21.27
C ALA A 242 11.02 -9.23 -22.10
N ALA A 243 10.41 -9.36 -23.27
CA ALA A 243 10.01 -8.18 -24.04
C ALA A 243 9.00 -7.35 -23.23
N ALA A 244 9.23 -6.03 -23.17
CA ALA A 244 8.27 -5.13 -22.55
C ALA A 244 6.96 -5.17 -23.36
N PRO A 245 5.79 -5.39 -22.74
CA PRO A 245 4.53 -5.36 -23.44
C PRO A 245 4.20 -3.94 -23.94
N PRO A 246 3.33 -3.77 -24.94
CA PRO A 246 2.94 -2.44 -25.44
C PRO A 246 2.23 -1.60 -24.36
N ARG A 247 1.61 -2.24 -23.38
CA ARG A 247 1.08 -1.65 -22.15
C ARG A 247 1.06 -2.67 -21.01
N ALA A 248 0.93 -2.19 -19.79
CA ALA A 248 0.68 -3.07 -18.65
C ALA A 248 -0.61 -3.86 -18.84
N ALA A 249 -0.59 -5.13 -18.48
CA ALA A 249 -1.76 -6.01 -18.59
C ALA A 249 -2.87 -5.58 -17.62
N ASP A 250 -4.13 -5.78 -18.00
CA ASP A 250 -5.29 -5.35 -17.21
C ASP A 250 -5.34 -5.99 -15.82
N ASP A 251 -4.97 -7.27 -15.73
CA ASP A 251 -4.90 -8.00 -14.48
C ASP A 251 -3.82 -7.40 -13.55
N TYR A 252 -2.65 -7.06 -14.09
CA TYR A 252 -1.60 -6.38 -13.32
C TYR A 252 -2.07 -5.03 -12.77
N VAL A 253 -2.63 -4.17 -13.61
CA VAL A 253 -3.10 -2.84 -13.18
C VAL A 253 -4.21 -2.98 -12.14
N ARG A 254 -5.16 -3.90 -12.37
CA ARG A 254 -6.28 -4.15 -11.47
C ARG A 254 -5.82 -4.64 -10.10
N ASP A 255 -4.96 -5.66 -10.06
CA ASP A 255 -4.43 -6.23 -8.80
C ASP A 255 -3.67 -5.19 -7.98
N VAL A 256 -2.83 -4.37 -8.65
CA VAL A 256 -2.08 -3.30 -7.98
C VAL A 256 -3.02 -2.27 -7.36
N PHE A 257 -4.00 -1.76 -8.11
CA PHE A 257 -4.83 -0.66 -7.66
C PHE A 257 -5.98 -1.08 -6.75
N ASP A 258 -6.58 -2.25 -6.93
CA ASP A 258 -7.58 -2.78 -6.00
C ASP A 258 -6.96 -3.04 -4.61
N GLY A 259 -5.72 -3.55 -4.57
CA GLY A 259 -4.98 -3.75 -3.33
C GLY A 259 -4.57 -2.44 -2.62
N PHE A 260 -4.49 -1.34 -3.35
CA PHE A 260 -4.06 -0.03 -2.86
C PHE A 260 -5.21 0.94 -2.55
N ALA A 261 -6.43 0.68 -3.03
CA ALA A 261 -7.53 1.64 -3.02
C ALA A 261 -7.82 2.28 -1.66
N ASP A 262 -7.70 1.52 -0.57
CA ASP A 262 -8.01 2.01 0.79
C ASP A 262 -6.98 3.02 1.34
N SER A 263 -5.71 2.88 0.98
CA SER A 263 -4.61 3.73 1.46
C SER A 263 -4.05 4.68 0.40
N PHE A 264 -4.61 4.66 -0.80
CA PHE A 264 -4.06 5.35 -1.97
C PHE A 264 -3.90 6.86 -1.78
N ASP A 265 -4.98 7.53 -1.36
CA ASP A 265 -4.96 8.99 -1.16
C ASP A 265 -3.98 9.40 -0.06
N GLU A 266 -3.96 8.67 1.06
CA GLU A 266 -3.05 8.94 2.16
C GLU A 266 -1.59 8.82 1.72
N GLN A 267 -1.27 7.77 0.97
CA GLN A 267 0.10 7.55 0.48
C GLN A 267 0.51 8.59 -0.56
N LEU A 268 -0.36 8.94 -1.52
CA LEU A 268 -0.06 9.93 -2.55
C LEU A 268 0.12 11.33 -1.97
N LEU A 269 -0.85 11.78 -1.18
CA LEU A 269 -0.89 13.18 -0.72
C LEU A 269 0.12 13.42 0.41
N ASN A 270 0.22 12.51 1.38
CA ASN A 270 1.05 12.72 2.56
C ASN A 270 2.52 12.28 2.34
N ASN A 271 2.76 11.20 1.57
CA ASN A 271 4.10 10.63 1.46
C ASN A 271 4.83 11.04 0.17
N LEU A 272 4.11 11.22 -0.94
CA LEU A 272 4.73 11.49 -2.24
C LEU A 272 4.63 12.96 -2.67
N GLY A 273 3.86 13.80 -1.97
CA GLY A 273 3.64 15.20 -2.34
C GLY A 273 3.05 15.32 -3.77
N TYR A 274 2.07 14.48 -4.06
CA TYR A 274 1.47 14.32 -5.37
C TYR A 274 0.68 15.55 -5.81
N ARG A 275 0.99 16.05 -7.01
CA ARG A 275 0.45 17.30 -7.57
C ARG A 275 -0.02 17.17 -9.03
N ALA A 276 -0.05 15.96 -9.58
CA ALA A 276 -0.38 15.80 -11.00
C ALA A 276 -1.77 16.36 -11.38
N PRO A 277 -2.85 16.17 -10.60
CA PRO A 277 -4.14 16.75 -10.91
C PRO A 277 -4.11 18.28 -10.98
N GLU A 278 -3.50 18.95 -10.00
CA GLU A 278 -3.45 20.43 -9.93
C GLU A 278 -2.67 21.02 -11.10
N VAL A 279 -1.51 20.43 -11.39
CA VAL A 279 -0.62 20.92 -12.47
C VAL A 279 -1.25 20.68 -13.84
N LEU A 280 -1.79 19.48 -14.08
CA LEU A 280 -2.43 19.14 -15.35
C LEU A 280 -3.65 20.00 -15.63
N ILE A 281 -4.55 20.12 -14.64
CA ILE A 281 -5.77 20.89 -14.80
C ILE A 281 -5.43 22.38 -14.91
N GLY A 282 -4.44 22.89 -14.17
CA GLY A 282 -3.96 24.26 -14.34
C GLY A 282 -3.52 24.53 -15.78
N ALA A 283 -2.70 23.66 -16.37
CA ALA A 283 -2.24 23.77 -17.76
C ALA A 283 -3.40 23.70 -18.79
N LEU A 284 -4.41 22.86 -18.55
CA LEU A 284 -5.60 22.76 -19.40
C LEU A 284 -6.45 24.04 -19.30
N LEU A 285 -6.69 24.56 -18.10
CA LEU A 285 -7.52 25.76 -17.88
C LEU A 285 -6.97 27.01 -18.62
N GLU A 286 -5.66 27.10 -18.84
CA GLU A 286 -5.06 28.17 -19.65
C GLU A 286 -5.43 28.08 -21.14
N LYS A 287 -5.84 26.90 -21.61
CA LYS A 287 -6.22 26.62 -23.01
C LYS A 287 -7.72 26.63 -23.25
N LEU A 288 -8.51 26.45 -22.19
CA LEU A 288 -9.94 26.30 -22.27
C LEU A 288 -10.67 27.66 -22.23
N PRO A 289 -11.87 27.77 -22.82
CA PRO A 289 -12.67 29.00 -22.74
C PRO A 289 -13.09 29.27 -21.31
N ALA A 290 -13.16 30.52 -20.94
CA ALA A 290 -13.53 30.98 -19.57
C ALA A 290 -15.01 30.71 -19.18
N ALA A 291 -15.79 30.00 -20.00
CA ALA A 291 -17.22 29.74 -19.77
C ALA A 291 -17.40 28.59 -18.79
N ALA A 292 -17.93 28.88 -17.60
CA ALA A 292 -18.23 27.87 -16.58
C ALA A 292 -19.31 26.87 -17.05
N ALA A 293 -19.18 25.60 -16.61
CA ALA A 293 -20.14 24.52 -16.79
C ALA A 293 -20.61 24.28 -18.23
N SER A 294 -19.69 24.44 -19.21
CA SER A 294 -20.01 24.31 -20.64
C SER A 294 -19.45 23.08 -21.33
N LEU A 295 -18.48 22.39 -20.69
CA LEU A 295 -17.69 21.35 -21.33
C LEU A 295 -18.15 19.94 -20.95
N ASP A 296 -18.12 19.03 -21.91
CA ASP A 296 -18.19 17.59 -21.63
C ASP A 296 -16.75 17.09 -21.41
N VAL A 297 -16.47 16.63 -20.20
CA VAL A 297 -15.13 16.25 -19.75
C VAL A 297 -15.08 14.77 -19.43
N LEU A 298 -14.04 14.10 -19.92
CA LEU A 298 -13.66 12.75 -19.52
C LEU A 298 -12.41 12.81 -18.62
N ASP A 299 -12.50 12.20 -17.46
CA ASP A 299 -11.37 11.87 -16.60
C ASP A 299 -10.97 10.41 -16.86
N ALA A 300 -9.92 10.24 -17.66
CA ALA A 300 -9.46 8.98 -18.23
C ALA A 300 -8.41 8.33 -17.32
N GLY A 301 -8.82 7.32 -16.57
CA GLY A 301 -8.10 6.78 -15.42
C GLY A 301 -8.33 7.65 -14.17
N CYS A 302 -9.61 7.78 -13.80
CA CYS A 302 -10.03 8.74 -12.78
C CYS A 302 -9.53 8.40 -11.35
N GLY A 303 -9.04 7.16 -11.12
CA GLY A 303 -8.57 6.71 -9.82
C GLY A 303 -9.61 6.95 -8.72
N THR A 304 -9.17 7.53 -7.60
CA THR A 304 -10.03 7.92 -6.47
C THR A 304 -10.78 9.24 -6.68
N GLY A 305 -10.66 9.85 -7.86
CA GLY A 305 -11.41 11.06 -8.24
C GLY A 305 -10.77 12.39 -7.83
N LEU A 306 -9.45 12.46 -7.70
CA LEU A 306 -8.73 13.68 -7.28
C LEU A 306 -8.88 14.84 -8.28
N CYS A 307 -9.11 14.56 -9.58
CA CYS A 307 -9.32 15.57 -10.61
C CYS A 307 -10.71 16.24 -10.53
N ALA A 308 -11.73 15.51 -10.06
CA ALA A 308 -13.11 16.00 -10.09
C ALA A 308 -13.32 17.36 -9.43
N PRO A 309 -12.91 17.62 -8.20
CA PRO A 309 -13.13 18.92 -7.56
C PRO A 309 -12.45 20.09 -8.30
N LEU A 310 -11.36 19.82 -9.03
CA LEU A 310 -10.57 20.83 -9.72
C LEU A 310 -11.19 21.26 -11.07
N ILE A 311 -11.84 20.31 -11.78
CA ILE A 311 -12.39 20.56 -13.13
C ILE A 311 -13.92 20.72 -13.13
N ARG A 312 -14.62 20.33 -12.05
CA ARG A 312 -16.09 20.30 -11.99
C ARG A 312 -16.76 21.63 -12.36
N SER A 313 -16.15 22.74 -11.99
CA SER A 313 -16.71 24.07 -12.32
C SER A 313 -16.75 24.39 -13.82
N GLN A 314 -15.93 23.74 -14.63
CA GLN A 314 -15.90 23.88 -16.08
C GLN A 314 -16.81 22.86 -16.78
N ALA A 315 -17.10 21.74 -16.11
CA ALA A 315 -17.81 20.63 -16.71
C ALA A 315 -19.32 20.79 -16.66
N ARG A 316 -19.98 20.76 -17.81
CA ARG A 316 -21.41 20.47 -17.94
C ARG A 316 -21.68 19.01 -17.61
N ARG A 317 -20.85 18.12 -18.11
CA ARG A 317 -20.85 16.67 -17.85
C ARG A 317 -19.43 16.23 -17.52
N LEU A 318 -19.25 15.53 -16.41
CA LEU A 318 -18.00 14.93 -16.00
C LEU A 318 -18.16 13.41 -15.89
N VAL A 319 -17.45 12.69 -16.74
CA VAL A 319 -17.42 11.22 -16.79
C VAL A 319 -16.06 10.75 -16.27
N GLY A 320 -16.06 9.75 -15.41
CA GLY A 320 -14.83 9.09 -14.94
C GLY A 320 -14.80 7.63 -15.43
N VAL A 321 -13.63 7.20 -15.88
CA VAL A 321 -13.38 5.81 -16.29
C VAL A 321 -12.09 5.34 -15.63
N ASP A 322 -12.12 4.16 -15.00
CA ASP A 322 -10.94 3.50 -14.45
C ASP A 322 -11.04 1.99 -14.64
N LEU A 323 -9.91 1.30 -14.65
CA LEU A 323 -9.86 -0.15 -14.78
C LEU A 323 -10.11 -0.85 -13.43
N SER A 324 -9.81 -0.20 -12.30
CA SER A 324 -9.99 -0.72 -10.94
C SER A 324 -11.38 -0.39 -10.40
N GLY A 325 -12.12 -1.42 -10.00
CA GLY A 325 -13.42 -1.28 -9.33
C GLY A 325 -13.28 -0.58 -7.98
N GLY A 326 -12.23 -0.90 -7.23
CA GLY A 326 -11.94 -0.28 -5.93
C GLY A 326 -11.70 1.23 -6.04
N MET A 327 -10.98 1.67 -7.08
CA MET A 327 -10.76 3.09 -7.35
C MET A 327 -12.06 3.80 -7.72
N VAL A 328 -12.86 3.24 -8.61
CA VAL A 328 -14.16 3.79 -9.01
C VAL A 328 -15.11 3.92 -7.81
N ASP A 329 -15.09 2.99 -6.86
CA ASP A 329 -15.91 3.08 -5.64
C ASP A 329 -15.47 4.24 -4.74
N LYS A 330 -14.15 4.50 -4.65
CA LYS A 330 -13.61 5.69 -3.94
C LYS A 330 -14.00 6.98 -4.64
N ALA A 331 -13.89 7.04 -5.97
CA ALA A 331 -14.34 8.19 -6.76
C ALA A 331 -15.84 8.47 -6.59
N ARG A 332 -16.66 7.41 -6.52
CA ARG A 332 -18.10 7.51 -6.26
C ARG A 332 -18.38 8.06 -4.87
N ALA A 333 -17.67 7.60 -3.86
CA ALA A 333 -17.77 8.10 -2.50
C ALA A 333 -17.33 9.56 -2.36
N ARG A 334 -16.31 9.99 -3.12
CA ARG A 334 -15.86 11.39 -3.20
C ARG A 334 -16.90 12.30 -3.85
N GLY A 335 -17.59 11.79 -4.88
CA GLY A 335 -18.57 12.54 -5.65
C GLY A 335 -17.97 13.46 -6.72
N GLY A 336 -18.83 14.21 -7.40
CA GLY A 336 -18.43 15.19 -8.42
C GLY A 336 -18.57 14.69 -9.85
N TYR A 337 -18.68 13.39 -10.10
CA TYR A 337 -18.93 12.81 -11.43
C TYR A 337 -20.43 12.63 -11.69
N ASP A 338 -20.82 12.82 -12.96
CA ASP A 338 -22.17 12.52 -13.46
C ASP A 338 -22.29 11.03 -13.81
N SER A 339 -21.20 10.39 -14.25
CA SER A 339 -21.11 8.93 -14.42
C SER A 339 -19.71 8.41 -14.15
N LEU A 340 -19.64 7.17 -13.65
CA LEU A 340 -18.41 6.45 -13.35
C LEU A 340 -18.52 5.02 -13.90
N GLU A 341 -17.53 4.59 -14.68
CA GLU A 341 -17.50 3.29 -15.31
C GLU A 341 -16.19 2.54 -15.06
N VAL A 342 -16.27 1.22 -14.86
CA VAL A 342 -15.11 0.33 -14.80
C VAL A 342 -14.88 -0.24 -16.18
N ALA A 343 -13.81 0.19 -16.86
CA ALA A 343 -13.50 -0.25 -18.22
C ALA A 343 -12.03 -0.08 -18.57
N GLU A 344 -11.57 -0.84 -19.58
CA GLU A 344 -10.28 -0.57 -20.23
C GLU A 344 -10.40 0.71 -21.06
N LEU A 345 -9.42 1.60 -20.88
CA LEU A 345 -9.50 2.98 -21.37
C LEU A 345 -9.54 3.10 -22.87
N THR A 346 -8.67 2.37 -23.60
CA THR A 346 -8.57 2.45 -25.04
C THR A 346 -9.85 1.97 -25.73
N ASP A 347 -10.36 0.82 -25.30
CA ASP A 347 -11.60 0.23 -25.80
C ASP A 347 -12.81 1.11 -25.46
N TRP A 348 -12.81 1.74 -24.30
CA TRP A 348 -13.88 2.64 -23.91
C TRP A 348 -13.90 3.90 -24.75
N LEU A 349 -12.76 4.55 -24.96
CA LEU A 349 -12.62 5.74 -25.83
C LEU A 349 -13.08 5.47 -27.26
N GLN A 350 -12.70 4.31 -27.84
CA GLN A 350 -13.11 3.93 -29.21
C GLN A 350 -14.62 3.80 -29.36
N ARG A 351 -15.35 3.47 -28.33
CA ARG A 351 -16.81 3.34 -28.32
C ARG A 351 -17.56 4.66 -28.10
N HIS A 352 -16.83 5.76 -27.85
CA HIS A 352 -17.41 7.05 -27.51
C HIS A 352 -16.89 8.19 -28.42
N PRO A 353 -16.99 8.09 -29.79
CA PRO A 353 -16.45 9.09 -30.70
C PRO A 353 -17.19 10.44 -30.57
N ASP A 354 -16.45 11.54 -30.72
CA ASP A 354 -16.94 12.91 -30.76
C ASP A 354 -17.82 13.35 -29.58
N GLN A 355 -17.58 12.79 -28.39
CA GLN A 355 -18.41 13.04 -27.21
C GLN A 355 -17.86 14.10 -26.27
N PHE A 356 -16.56 14.36 -26.29
CA PHE A 356 -15.90 15.17 -25.24
C PHE A 356 -15.26 16.43 -25.81
N ASP A 357 -15.32 17.50 -25.05
CA ASP A 357 -14.58 18.73 -25.30
C ASP A 357 -13.19 18.66 -24.67
N VAL A 358 -13.04 17.88 -23.57
CA VAL A 358 -11.79 17.65 -22.89
C VAL A 358 -11.66 16.18 -22.47
N VAL A 359 -10.50 15.61 -22.73
CA VAL A 359 -10.05 14.33 -22.16
C VAL A 359 -8.83 14.63 -21.29
N LEU A 360 -8.91 14.38 -20.01
CA LEU A 360 -7.77 14.52 -19.09
C LEU A 360 -7.35 13.15 -18.52
N SER A 361 -6.05 12.97 -18.24
CA SER A 361 -5.50 11.70 -17.75
C SER A 361 -4.28 11.96 -16.88
N ALA A 362 -4.49 11.99 -15.56
CA ALA A 362 -3.45 12.23 -14.59
C ALA A 362 -2.82 10.90 -14.12
N ASP A 363 -1.56 10.68 -14.41
CA ASP A 363 -0.72 9.56 -13.95
C ASP A 363 -1.23 8.14 -14.36
N THR A 364 -2.04 8.07 -15.43
CA THR A 364 -2.60 6.81 -15.94
C THR A 364 -1.81 6.30 -17.15
N LEU A 365 -1.42 7.19 -18.08
CA LEU A 365 -0.72 6.78 -19.28
C LEU A 365 0.73 6.30 -19.03
N VAL A 366 1.21 6.39 -17.83
CA VAL A 366 2.46 5.76 -17.37
C VAL A 366 2.41 4.22 -17.37
N TYR A 367 1.23 3.62 -17.56
CA TYR A 367 1.04 2.17 -17.75
C TYR A 367 1.00 1.75 -19.21
N PHE A 368 1.21 2.69 -20.15
CA PHE A 368 1.24 2.46 -21.60
C PHE A 368 2.65 2.71 -22.14
N GLY A 369 3.29 1.67 -22.66
CA GLY A 369 4.58 1.79 -23.37
C GLY A 369 4.36 2.36 -24.77
N GLU A 370 3.33 1.89 -25.47
CA GLU A 370 2.90 2.40 -26.75
C GLU A 370 1.71 3.34 -26.57
N LEU A 371 1.93 4.63 -26.79
CA LEU A 371 0.88 5.65 -26.62
C LEU A 371 -0.01 5.81 -27.85
N ALA A 372 0.41 5.35 -29.04
CA ALA A 372 -0.32 5.58 -30.29
C ALA A 372 -1.76 5.05 -30.26
N PRO A 373 -2.06 3.84 -29.76
CA PRO A 373 -3.43 3.33 -29.69
C PRO A 373 -4.35 4.19 -28.81
N VAL A 374 -3.91 4.52 -27.60
CA VAL A 374 -4.73 5.27 -26.64
C VAL A 374 -4.88 6.74 -27.06
N LEU A 375 -3.85 7.37 -27.62
CA LEU A 375 -3.93 8.75 -28.13
C LEU A 375 -4.78 8.84 -29.39
N GLY A 376 -4.73 7.83 -30.28
CA GLY A 376 -5.64 7.74 -31.41
C GLY A 376 -7.10 7.60 -30.98
N ALA A 377 -7.36 6.79 -29.97
CA ALA A 377 -8.69 6.63 -29.38
C ALA A 377 -9.17 7.94 -28.70
N ALA A 378 -8.28 8.61 -27.94
CA ALA A 378 -8.59 9.90 -27.32
C ALA A 378 -8.90 10.98 -28.35
N HIS A 379 -8.10 11.03 -29.45
CA HIS A 379 -8.39 11.92 -30.58
C HIS A 379 -9.78 11.66 -31.21
N GLY A 380 -10.15 10.37 -31.39
CA GLY A 380 -11.47 9.98 -31.85
C GLY A 380 -12.62 10.37 -30.92
N ALA A 381 -12.41 10.30 -29.63
CA ALA A 381 -13.42 10.63 -28.60
C ALA A 381 -13.64 12.14 -28.39
N LEU A 382 -12.63 12.95 -28.69
CA LEU A 382 -12.74 14.41 -28.65
C LEU A 382 -13.58 14.94 -29.78
N ARG A 383 -14.33 16.02 -29.55
CA ARG A 383 -14.93 16.84 -30.64
C ARG A 383 -13.84 17.61 -31.37
N PRO A 384 -14.09 18.02 -32.64
CA PRO A 384 -13.20 18.94 -33.34
C PRO A 384 -12.93 20.20 -32.53
N GLY A 385 -11.66 20.54 -32.32
CA GLY A 385 -11.22 21.64 -31.44
C GLY A 385 -11.09 21.31 -29.99
N GLY A 386 -11.43 20.09 -29.52
CA GLY A 386 -11.31 19.63 -28.17
C GLY A 386 -9.86 19.38 -27.75
N TRP A 387 -9.60 19.35 -26.46
CA TRP A 387 -8.27 19.24 -25.86
C TRP A 387 -8.05 17.90 -25.16
N VAL A 388 -6.87 17.31 -25.36
CA VAL A 388 -6.35 16.25 -24.49
C VAL A 388 -5.30 16.83 -23.55
N GLY A 389 -5.33 16.45 -22.28
CA GLY A 389 -4.26 16.72 -21.34
C GLY A 389 -3.89 15.47 -20.55
N PHE A 390 -2.59 15.19 -20.42
CA PHE A 390 -2.13 14.02 -19.66
C PHE A 390 -0.73 14.23 -19.07
N THR A 391 -0.38 13.35 -18.13
CA THR A 391 0.97 13.34 -17.53
C THR A 391 1.67 12.02 -17.82
N LEU A 392 3.01 12.07 -17.93
CA LEU A 392 3.90 10.92 -18.15
C LEU A 392 5.16 11.08 -17.30
N GLU A 393 5.81 9.96 -16.95
CA GLU A 393 7.19 10.02 -16.46
C GLU A 393 8.15 10.33 -17.62
N ALA A 394 9.11 11.22 -17.36
CA ALA A 394 10.04 11.72 -18.37
C ALA A 394 11.28 10.82 -18.53
N ILE A 395 11.71 10.64 -19.78
CA ILE A 395 13.09 10.27 -20.10
C ILE A 395 13.80 11.54 -20.55
N GLU A 396 14.92 11.85 -19.91
CA GLU A 396 15.80 12.95 -20.34
C GLU A 396 16.64 12.53 -21.56
N GLY A 397 16.84 13.45 -22.50
CA GLY A 397 17.60 13.23 -23.71
C GLY A 397 16.76 13.26 -24.99
N ASP A 398 17.46 13.18 -26.15
CA ASP A 398 16.88 13.38 -27.51
C ASP A 398 16.47 12.06 -28.20
N GLU A 399 16.55 10.93 -27.51
CA GLU A 399 16.20 9.63 -28.10
C GLU A 399 14.68 9.52 -28.28
N ASP A 400 14.24 8.83 -29.33
CA ASP A 400 12.81 8.53 -29.57
C ASP A 400 12.49 7.16 -28.97
N ARG A 401 12.13 7.12 -27.67
CA ARG A 401 11.89 5.86 -26.96
C ARG A 401 10.91 5.96 -25.81
N ALA A 402 10.35 4.81 -25.48
CA ALA A 402 9.70 4.51 -24.18
C ALA A 402 10.45 3.37 -23.50
N GLU A 403 10.47 3.34 -22.17
CA GLU A 403 11.08 2.27 -21.40
C GLU A 403 10.26 1.89 -20.18
N LEU A 404 10.21 0.60 -19.87
CA LEU A 404 9.58 0.07 -18.66
C LEU A 404 10.60 0.10 -17.51
N THR A 405 10.22 0.67 -16.37
CA THR A 405 11.10 0.85 -15.21
C THR A 405 10.80 -0.15 -14.10
N SER A 406 11.67 -0.17 -13.09
CA SER A 406 11.49 -0.99 -11.88
C SER A 406 10.24 -0.69 -11.06
N SER A 407 9.64 0.47 -11.27
CA SER A 407 8.34 0.80 -10.64
C SER A 407 7.16 0.14 -11.34
N GLY A 408 7.39 -0.58 -12.43
CA GLY A 408 6.33 -1.15 -13.29
C GLY A 408 5.65 -0.11 -14.17
N ARG A 409 6.19 1.12 -14.25
CA ARG A 409 5.67 2.21 -15.07
C ARG A 409 6.56 2.46 -16.26
N TYR A 410 5.98 3.02 -17.31
CA TYR A 410 6.71 3.45 -18.49
C TYR A 410 7.12 4.90 -18.37
N ARG A 411 8.35 5.18 -18.80
CA ARG A 411 8.83 6.53 -19.09
C ARG A 411 8.85 6.76 -20.58
N HIS A 412 8.71 8.04 -20.96
CA HIS A 412 8.68 8.42 -22.35
C HIS A 412 9.60 9.63 -22.59
N SER A 413 10.32 9.62 -23.72
CA SER A 413 11.11 10.77 -24.13
C SER A 413 10.22 11.84 -24.75
N HIS A 414 10.64 13.10 -24.68
CA HIS A 414 9.95 14.22 -25.29
C HIS A 414 9.66 13.98 -26.78
N ARG A 415 10.68 13.55 -27.53
CA ARG A 415 10.60 13.31 -28.97
C ARG A 415 9.58 12.20 -29.32
N TYR A 416 9.54 11.14 -28.51
CA TYR A 416 8.54 10.09 -28.69
C TYR A 416 7.11 10.62 -28.53
N VAL A 417 6.87 11.40 -27.47
CA VAL A 417 5.54 11.97 -27.19
C VAL A 417 5.12 12.93 -28.31
N GLU A 418 6.01 13.82 -28.74
CA GLU A 418 5.74 14.76 -29.83
C GLU A 418 5.39 14.05 -31.14
N ARG A 419 6.18 13.02 -31.51
CA ARG A 419 5.92 12.23 -32.71
C ARG A 419 4.55 11.54 -32.68
N VAL A 420 4.25 10.85 -31.56
CA VAL A 420 2.99 10.10 -31.44
C VAL A 420 1.76 11.02 -31.44
N LEU A 421 1.85 12.20 -30.82
CA LEU A 421 0.78 13.20 -30.87
C LEU A 421 0.54 13.68 -32.32
N HIS A 422 1.62 13.96 -33.04
CA HIS A 422 1.53 14.38 -34.46
C HIS A 422 0.92 13.25 -35.33
N GLU A 423 1.37 12.01 -35.17
CA GLU A 423 0.84 10.84 -35.89
C GLU A 423 -0.63 10.58 -35.55
N ALA A 424 -1.07 10.86 -34.33
CA ALA A 424 -2.49 10.77 -33.94
C ALA A 424 -3.36 11.93 -34.42
N GLY A 425 -2.76 12.95 -35.08
CA GLY A 425 -3.49 14.09 -35.68
C GLY A 425 -3.73 15.26 -34.72
N PHE A 426 -3.05 15.31 -33.60
CA PHE A 426 -3.11 16.45 -32.68
C PHE A 426 -2.31 17.64 -33.19
N VAL A 427 -2.78 18.83 -32.85
CA VAL A 427 -2.16 20.13 -33.14
C VAL A 427 -2.04 20.95 -31.86
N ASP A 428 -1.39 22.11 -31.94
CA ASP A 428 -1.21 23.03 -30.78
C ASP A 428 -0.63 22.31 -29.57
N THR A 429 0.36 21.45 -29.80
CA THR A 429 0.99 20.61 -28.76
C THR A 429 1.89 21.43 -27.84
N GLY A 430 1.66 21.31 -26.54
CA GLY A 430 2.53 21.82 -25.48
C GLY A 430 3.00 20.67 -24.60
N ILE A 431 4.31 20.53 -24.43
CA ILE A 431 4.95 19.55 -23.53
C ILE A 431 5.87 20.33 -22.59
N ALA A 432 5.54 20.32 -21.30
CA ALA A 432 6.33 20.99 -20.26
C ALA A 432 6.86 19.98 -19.25
N ALA A 433 8.06 20.20 -18.75
CA ALA A 433 8.63 19.40 -17.65
C ALA A 433 8.19 19.98 -16.30
N ASP A 434 7.75 19.12 -15.38
CA ASP A 434 7.47 19.46 -13.99
C ASP A 434 7.79 18.27 -13.07
N SER A 435 7.83 18.51 -11.77
CA SER A 435 7.93 17.45 -10.77
C SER A 435 6.56 17.24 -10.12
N LEU A 436 5.90 16.15 -10.48
CA LEU A 436 4.52 15.87 -10.07
C LEU A 436 4.42 15.06 -8.78
N ARG A 437 5.50 14.42 -8.37
CA ARG A 437 5.63 13.66 -7.12
C ARG A 437 7.10 13.47 -6.73
N LYS A 438 7.29 12.91 -5.54
CA LYS A 438 8.62 12.48 -5.06
C LYS A 438 8.63 10.96 -4.86
N GLU A 439 9.72 10.30 -5.22
CA GLU A 439 9.98 8.90 -4.90
C GLU A 439 11.31 8.80 -4.13
N GLY A 440 11.28 8.14 -2.95
CA GLY A 440 12.46 8.12 -2.07
C GLY A 440 12.99 9.52 -1.70
N GLY A 441 12.09 10.50 -1.55
CA GLY A 441 12.45 11.90 -1.25
C GLY A 441 12.98 12.71 -2.43
N LYS A 442 13.18 12.10 -3.60
CA LYS A 442 13.69 12.78 -4.82
C LYS A 442 12.53 13.14 -5.75
N PRO A 443 12.56 14.31 -6.41
CA PRO A 443 11.55 14.68 -7.39
C PRO A 443 11.62 13.73 -8.62
N VAL A 444 10.45 13.31 -9.11
CA VAL A 444 10.32 12.56 -10.37
C VAL A 444 9.98 13.56 -11.47
N THR A 445 10.90 13.70 -12.46
CA THR A 445 10.64 14.53 -13.64
C THR A 445 9.54 13.91 -14.48
N SER A 446 8.55 14.72 -14.84
CA SER A 446 7.36 14.30 -15.58
C SER A 446 7.06 15.26 -16.72
N TRP A 447 6.46 14.76 -17.79
CA TRP A 447 5.87 15.59 -18.84
C TRP A 447 4.42 15.91 -18.49
N VAL A 448 4.07 17.19 -18.56
CA VAL A 448 2.69 17.69 -18.58
C VAL A 448 2.38 18.07 -20.02
N VAL A 449 1.45 17.36 -20.62
CA VAL A 449 1.15 17.44 -22.04
C VAL A 449 -0.26 17.98 -22.25
N CYS A 450 -0.39 18.98 -23.13
CA CYS A 450 -1.68 19.45 -23.64
C CYS A 450 -1.60 19.50 -25.17
N ALA A 451 -2.62 18.95 -25.86
CA ALA A 451 -2.70 18.99 -27.30
C ALA A 451 -4.16 19.10 -27.75
N ARG A 452 -4.40 19.67 -28.91
CA ARG A 452 -5.75 19.93 -29.44
C ARG A 452 -6.06 19.06 -30.64
N ARG A 453 -7.26 18.48 -30.70
CA ARG A 453 -7.79 17.93 -31.95
C ARG A 453 -8.05 19.07 -32.93
N SER A 454 -7.60 18.94 -34.20
CA SER A 454 -7.84 19.95 -35.22
C SER A 454 -9.34 20.25 -35.37
N ALA A 455 -9.67 21.51 -35.59
CA ALA A 455 -11.08 21.95 -35.67
C ALA A 455 -11.81 21.47 -36.98
N GLY A 456 -11.15 20.68 -37.84
CA GLY A 456 -11.71 20.36 -39.17
C GLY A 456 -11.81 21.61 -40.02
N GLN A 457 -11.63 21.52 -41.32
CA GLN A 457 -12.04 22.64 -42.19
C GLN A 457 -13.56 22.75 -42.14
N PRO A 458 -14.13 23.96 -41.93
CA PRO A 458 -15.57 24.14 -42.13
C PRO A 458 -15.92 23.68 -43.55
N ALA A 459 -16.90 22.78 -43.65
CA ALA A 459 -17.40 22.25 -44.91
C ALA A 459 -17.99 23.33 -45.80
#